data_e3a8464322568e6bbd6c106f40870e86
#
_entry.id   e3a8464322568e6bbd6c106f40870e86
#
_cell.length_a   1.000
_cell.length_b   1.000
_cell.length_c   1.000
_cell.angle_alpha   90.00
_cell.angle_beta   90.00
_cell.angle_gamma   90.00
#
_symmetry.space_group_name_H-M   'P 1'
#
loop_
_entity.id
_entity.type
_entity.pdbx_description
1 polymer ?
#
loop_
_entity_poly.entity_id
_entity_poly.type
_entity_poly.pdbx_seq_one_letter_code
_entity_poly.pdbx_strand_id
1 'polypeptide(L)'
;MAIFSRMMRKILLLPLLSGLFGFGIQSGLQVEPAGRQLKEFYFSLDVEHLWIAGSHVNWETGAADKPEATAGNHTHCSAFVAAACKRLNIYILRPPDHGQLLLANAQYDWLASPAALEAGWKPVEGIYPTLYETAQRLANQGYVVVAICKNPDEKVPGHAALVLPENASREKLEDAGPALIMAGTHNHRMITLAAGFKSHLPGWPEHVVKFYCNDRKPF
;
A
#
# COMPACT_ATOMS: atom_id res chain seq x y z
N MET A 1 30.39 58.80 67.19
CA MET A 1 31.21 57.90 66.37
C MET A 1 30.34 56.66 66.11
N ALA A 2 29.74 56.56 64.94
CA ALA A 2 28.85 55.50 64.58
C ALA A 2 29.52 54.58 63.53
N ILE A 3 29.63 53.31 63.88
CA ILE A 3 30.19 52.27 62.96
C ILE A 3 29.05 51.62 62.23
N PHE A 4 28.98 51.83 60.90
CA PHE A 4 28.02 51.16 59.98
C PHE A 4 28.54 49.77 59.65
N SER A 5 27.81 48.73 60.09
CA SER A 5 27.99 47.33 59.65
C SER A 5 27.25 47.08 58.34
N ARG A 6 27.97 46.71 57.31
CA ARG A 6 27.49 46.39 55.98
C ARG A 6 27.11 44.90 55.91
N MET A 7 25.80 44.57 55.91
CA MET A 7 25.30 43.22 55.67
C MET A 7 25.31 42.94 54.18
N MET A 8 26.22 42.06 53.70
CA MET A 8 26.23 41.49 52.32
C MET A 8 25.17 40.42 52.23
N ARG A 9 24.12 40.72 51.49
CA ARG A 9 23.13 39.68 51.01
C ARG A 9 23.75 38.88 49.91
N LYS A 10 23.98 37.57 50.12
CA LYS A 10 24.33 36.62 49.10
C LYS A 10 23.06 36.29 48.29
N ILE A 11 23.02 36.72 47.04
CA ILE A 11 21.99 36.32 46.08
C ILE A 11 22.38 34.95 45.57
N LEU A 12 21.58 33.95 45.90
CA LEU A 12 21.71 32.58 45.41
C LEU A 12 21.05 32.53 44.01
N LEU A 13 21.85 32.53 42.96
CA LEU A 13 21.36 32.24 41.60
C LEU A 13 21.12 30.72 41.47
N LEU A 14 19.85 30.32 41.41
CA LEU A 14 19.49 28.97 40.91
C LEU A 14 19.64 28.94 39.39
N PRO A 15 20.32 27.92 38.82
CA PRO A 15 20.29 27.73 37.38
C PRO A 15 18.92 27.19 36.96
N LEU A 16 18.21 27.95 36.14
CA LEU A 16 17.06 27.42 35.37
C LEU A 16 17.60 26.37 34.40
N LEU A 17 17.38 25.10 34.72
CA LEU A 17 17.50 24.01 33.75
C LEU A 17 16.30 24.10 32.78
N SER A 18 16.45 24.83 31.68
CA SER A 18 15.56 24.76 30.55
C SER A 18 15.79 23.41 29.83
N GLY A 19 15.05 22.41 30.25
CA GLY A 19 14.93 21.16 29.51
C GLY A 19 14.28 21.43 28.13
N LEU A 20 15.11 21.59 27.12
CA LEU A 20 14.69 21.49 25.74
C LEU A 20 14.22 20.06 25.48
N PHE A 21 12.93 19.78 25.72
CA PHE A 21 12.28 18.64 25.10
C PHE A 21 12.26 18.92 23.60
N GLY A 22 13.29 18.45 22.91
CA GLY A 22 13.31 18.36 21.46
C GLY A 22 12.19 17.39 21.04
N PHE A 23 11.00 17.90 20.74
CA PHE A 23 10.05 17.18 19.93
C PHE A 23 10.73 17.02 18.57
N GLY A 24 11.40 15.89 18.38
CA GLY A 24 11.82 15.44 17.06
C GLY A 24 10.56 15.36 16.20
N ILE A 25 10.40 16.30 15.27
CA ILE A 25 9.37 16.21 14.24
C ILE A 25 9.68 14.93 13.49
N GLN A 26 8.91 13.88 13.77
CA GLN A 26 9.00 12.62 13.05
C GLN A 26 8.43 12.88 11.66
N SER A 27 9.31 13.21 10.71
CA SER A 27 8.99 13.68 9.36
C SER A 27 8.51 12.56 8.42
N GLY A 28 7.82 11.55 8.92
CA GLY A 28 7.36 10.40 8.17
C GLY A 28 5.87 10.12 8.36
N LEU A 29 5.28 9.42 7.39
CA LEU A 29 3.92 8.94 7.49
C LEU A 29 3.85 7.82 8.53
N GLN A 30 2.87 7.92 9.46
CA GLN A 30 2.65 6.94 10.50
C GLN A 30 1.39 6.12 10.21
N VAL A 31 1.40 4.85 10.64
CA VAL A 31 0.25 3.96 10.51
C VAL A 31 -0.74 4.23 11.65
N GLU A 32 -1.96 4.61 11.30
CA GLU A 32 -3.07 4.82 12.23
C GLU A 32 -3.66 3.48 12.74
N PRO A 33 -4.51 3.47 13.78
CA PRO A 33 -5.11 2.24 14.29
C PRO A 33 -5.84 1.40 13.23
N ALA A 34 -6.68 2.01 12.39
CA ALA A 34 -7.37 1.32 11.30
C ALA A 34 -6.39 0.77 10.24
N GLY A 35 -5.30 1.49 9.96
CA GLY A 35 -4.23 1.00 9.09
C GLY A 35 -3.52 -0.23 9.67
N ARG A 36 -3.31 -0.28 10.99
CA ARG A 36 -2.75 -1.48 11.65
C ARG A 36 -3.66 -2.69 11.49
N GLN A 37 -4.97 -2.52 11.70
CA GLN A 37 -5.95 -3.60 11.50
C GLN A 37 -5.96 -4.07 10.04
N LEU A 38 -5.91 -3.14 9.07
CA LEU A 38 -5.81 -3.47 7.65
C LEU A 38 -4.52 -4.23 7.33
N LYS A 39 -3.39 -3.83 7.90
CA LYS A 39 -2.11 -4.53 7.74
C LYS A 39 -2.16 -5.95 8.30
N GLU A 40 -2.70 -6.14 9.50
CA GLU A 40 -2.89 -7.45 10.13
C GLU A 40 -3.81 -8.33 9.29
N PHE A 41 -4.90 -7.78 8.77
CA PHE A 41 -5.78 -8.49 7.85
C PHE A 41 -5.02 -8.93 6.58
N TYR A 42 -4.26 -8.05 5.93
CA TYR A 42 -3.48 -8.41 4.75
C TYR A 42 -2.48 -9.53 5.04
N PHE A 43 -1.85 -9.50 6.19
CA PHE A 43 -0.92 -10.55 6.61
C PHE A 43 -1.61 -11.88 6.88
N SER A 44 -2.86 -11.88 7.34
CA SER A 44 -3.65 -13.08 7.55
C SER A 44 -4.07 -13.79 6.25
N LEU A 45 -3.92 -13.13 5.10
CA LEU A 45 -4.19 -13.75 3.79
C LEU A 45 -3.13 -14.75 3.37
N ASP A 46 -1.97 -14.76 4.02
CA ASP A 46 -0.88 -15.71 3.80
C ASP A 46 -0.39 -15.78 2.33
N VAL A 47 -0.18 -14.60 1.73
CA VAL A 47 0.17 -14.48 0.32
C VAL A 47 1.44 -15.23 -0.05
N GLU A 48 2.36 -15.43 0.90
CA GLU A 48 3.64 -16.13 0.66
C GLU A 48 3.47 -17.63 0.42
N HIS A 49 2.34 -18.23 0.86
CA HIS A 49 2.04 -19.65 0.69
C HIS A 49 0.81 -19.91 -0.19
N LEU A 50 0.01 -18.91 -0.47
CA LEU A 50 -1.19 -18.98 -1.29
C LEU A 50 -1.02 -18.12 -2.55
N TRP A 51 -1.85 -18.33 -3.57
CA TRP A 51 -1.73 -17.67 -4.89
C TRP A 51 -0.36 -17.88 -5.57
N ILE A 52 0.27 -19.04 -5.33
CA ILE A 52 1.59 -19.37 -5.86
C ILE A 52 1.54 -19.50 -7.39
N ALA A 53 2.49 -18.85 -8.06
CA ALA A 53 2.62 -18.90 -9.52
C ALA A 53 2.92 -20.32 -10.03
N GLY A 54 2.57 -20.59 -11.29
CA GLY A 54 2.88 -21.84 -11.99
C GLY A 54 1.78 -22.90 -11.94
N SER A 55 0.72 -22.73 -11.13
CA SER A 55 -0.46 -23.60 -11.12
C SER A 55 -1.73 -22.77 -11.14
N HIS A 56 -2.85 -23.38 -11.56
CA HIS A 56 -4.14 -22.76 -11.40
C HIS A 56 -4.55 -22.76 -9.93
N VAL A 57 -5.13 -21.66 -9.45
CA VAL A 57 -5.60 -21.53 -8.07
C VAL A 57 -7.06 -21.14 -8.04
N ASN A 58 -7.75 -21.52 -7.00
CA ASN A 58 -9.01 -20.90 -6.63
C ASN A 58 -8.74 -19.43 -6.31
N TRP A 59 -9.34 -18.52 -7.05
CA TRP A 59 -9.05 -17.09 -6.93
C TRP A 59 -9.34 -16.53 -5.54
N GLU A 60 -10.35 -17.08 -4.85
CA GLU A 60 -10.81 -16.58 -3.55
C GLU A 60 -9.93 -17.06 -2.39
N THR A 61 -9.46 -18.32 -2.46
CA THR A 61 -8.69 -18.92 -1.38
C THR A 61 -7.18 -18.89 -1.61
N GLY A 62 -6.75 -18.77 -2.86
CA GLY A 62 -5.35 -18.88 -3.28
C GLY A 62 -4.79 -20.30 -3.29
N ALA A 63 -5.58 -21.29 -2.89
CA ALA A 63 -5.17 -22.69 -2.92
C ALA A 63 -5.16 -23.23 -4.36
N ALA A 64 -4.17 -24.05 -4.68
CA ALA A 64 -4.15 -24.77 -5.96
C ALA A 64 -5.39 -25.69 -6.07
N ASP A 65 -6.13 -25.56 -7.16
CA ASP A 65 -7.38 -26.32 -7.39
C ASP A 65 -7.36 -27.17 -8.66
N LYS A 66 -6.40 -26.91 -9.56
CA LYS A 66 -6.18 -27.69 -10.79
C LYS A 66 -4.68 -27.91 -10.97
N PRO A 67 -4.08 -28.84 -10.21
CA PRO A 67 -2.63 -29.05 -10.24
C PRO A 67 -2.09 -29.56 -11.59
N GLU A 68 -2.96 -30.14 -12.43
CA GLU A 68 -2.64 -30.57 -13.80
C GLU A 68 -2.58 -29.39 -14.81
N ALA A 69 -3.15 -28.24 -14.47
CA ALA A 69 -3.13 -27.06 -15.32
C ALA A 69 -1.83 -26.28 -15.16
N THR A 70 -0.72 -26.87 -15.61
CA THR A 70 0.64 -26.33 -15.45
C THR A 70 1.15 -25.57 -16.69
N ALA A 71 0.35 -25.46 -17.76
CA ALA A 71 0.74 -24.75 -18.97
C ALA A 71 0.67 -23.22 -18.77
N GLY A 72 1.82 -22.55 -18.95
CA GLY A 72 1.96 -21.09 -18.89
C GLY A 72 2.39 -20.55 -17.53
N ASN A 73 2.79 -19.28 -17.54
CA ASN A 73 3.14 -18.56 -16.33
C ASN A 73 1.87 -18.03 -15.64
N HIS A 74 1.21 -18.90 -14.87
CA HIS A 74 0.07 -18.50 -14.08
C HIS A 74 0.54 -17.61 -12.92
N THR A 75 0.26 -16.32 -12.97
CA THR A 75 0.44 -15.39 -11.88
C THR A 75 -0.91 -14.90 -11.38
N HIS A 76 -1.05 -14.60 -10.11
CA HIS A 76 -2.35 -14.44 -9.48
C HIS A 76 -2.51 -13.08 -8.77
N CYS A 77 -1.79 -12.06 -9.23
CA CYS A 77 -1.78 -10.73 -8.60
C CYS A 77 -3.19 -10.12 -8.48
N SER A 78 -3.94 -10.11 -9.57
CA SER A 78 -5.31 -9.58 -9.61
C SER A 78 -6.33 -10.46 -8.88
N ALA A 79 -6.12 -11.77 -8.86
CA ALA A 79 -6.94 -12.71 -8.08
C ALA A 79 -6.73 -12.48 -6.58
N PHE A 80 -5.48 -12.28 -6.13
CA PHE A 80 -5.17 -11.93 -4.75
C PHE A 80 -5.83 -10.61 -4.32
N VAL A 81 -5.72 -9.56 -5.14
CA VAL A 81 -6.39 -8.27 -4.89
C VAL A 81 -7.91 -8.45 -4.79
N ALA A 82 -8.50 -9.22 -5.72
CA ALA A 82 -9.94 -9.51 -5.73
C ALA A 82 -10.38 -10.27 -4.47
N ALA A 83 -9.61 -11.26 -4.04
CA ALA A 83 -9.90 -12.03 -2.82
C ALA A 83 -9.83 -11.18 -1.55
N ALA A 84 -8.79 -10.34 -1.43
CA ALA A 84 -8.67 -9.41 -0.33
C ALA A 84 -9.86 -8.44 -0.26
N CYS A 85 -10.22 -7.82 -1.39
CA CYS A 85 -11.38 -6.93 -1.47
C CYS A 85 -12.69 -7.65 -1.12
N LYS A 86 -12.90 -8.87 -1.62
CA LYS A 86 -14.10 -9.65 -1.29
C LYS A 86 -14.23 -9.90 0.21
N ARG A 87 -13.15 -10.31 0.87
CA ARG A 87 -13.15 -10.57 2.32
C ARG A 87 -13.38 -9.31 3.16
N LEU A 88 -13.06 -8.13 2.59
CA LEU A 88 -13.35 -6.82 3.19
C LEU A 88 -14.74 -6.27 2.80
N ASN A 89 -15.56 -7.06 2.11
CA ASN A 89 -16.85 -6.64 1.58
C ASN A 89 -16.77 -5.40 0.65
N ILE A 90 -15.67 -5.31 -0.10
CA ILE A 90 -15.44 -4.29 -1.13
C ILE A 90 -15.52 -4.99 -2.50
N TYR A 91 -16.29 -4.42 -3.43
CA TYR A 91 -16.34 -4.97 -4.78
C TYR A 91 -15.21 -4.38 -5.64
N ILE A 92 -14.51 -5.25 -6.34
CA ILE A 92 -13.65 -4.96 -7.49
C ILE A 92 -13.95 -6.04 -8.53
N LEU A 93 -13.76 -5.77 -9.81
CA LEU A 93 -14.00 -6.73 -10.87
C LEU A 93 -13.29 -8.06 -10.58
N ARG A 94 -14.07 -9.16 -10.60
CA ARG A 94 -13.64 -10.50 -10.18
C ARG A 94 -14.53 -11.59 -10.78
N PRO A 95 -14.16 -12.88 -10.67
CA PRO A 95 -15.08 -13.95 -10.98
C PRO A 95 -16.38 -13.91 -10.13
N PRO A 96 -17.56 -14.25 -10.69
CA PRO A 96 -17.77 -14.74 -12.06
C PRO A 96 -17.86 -13.64 -13.13
N ASP A 97 -17.90 -12.37 -12.77
CA ASP A 97 -18.13 -11.26 -13.72
C ASP A 97 -16.97 -11.12 -14.74
N HIS A 98 -15.77 -11.56 -14.38
CA HIS A 98 -14.62 -11.72 -15.27
C HIS A 98 -13.76 -12.90 -14.83
N GLY A 99 -13.25 -13.69 -15.79
CA GLY A 99 -12.32 -14.80 -15.51
C GLY A 99 -10.97 -14.33 -14.97
N GLN A 100 -10.14 -15.27 -14.51
CA GLN A 100 -8.80 -14.93 -13.98
C GLN A 100 -7.83 -14.51 -15.10
N LEU A 101 -8.03 -14.97 -16.34
CA LEU A 101 -7.17 -14.64 -17.47
C LEU A 101 -7.25 -13.13 -17.76
N LEU A 102 -6.10 -12.47 -17.81
CA LEU A 102 -5.98 -11.02 -18.06
C LEU A 102 -6.79 -10.13 -17.09
N LEU A 103 -7.16 -10.67 -15.93
CA LEU A 103 -7.98 -9.96 -14.95
C LEU A 103 -7.33 -8.62 -14.50
N ALA A 104 -6.01 -8.52 -14.43
CA ALA A 104 -5.34 -7.26 -14.09
C ALA A 104 -5.62 -6.15 -15.11
N ASN A 105 -5.60 -6.48 -16.42
CA ASN A 105 -5.94 -5.52 -17.47
C ASN A 105 -7.42 -5.10 -17.38
N ALA A 106 -8.30 -6.08 -17.16
CA ALA A 106 -9.74 -5.83 -17.00
C ALA A 106 -10.04 -5.00 -15.73
N GLN A 107 -9.37 -5.27 -14.62
CA GLN A 107 -9.48 -4.45 -13.40
C GLN A 107 -8.98 -3.01 -13.62
N TYR A 108 -7.90 -2.83 -14.38
CA TYR A 108 -7.40 -1.50 -14.72
C TYR A 108 -8.43 -0.68 -15.48
N ASP A 109 -9.05 -1.28 -16.51
CA ASP A 109 -10.08 -0.60 -17.31
C ASP A 109 -11.37 -0.39 -16.48
N TRP A 110 -11.77 -1.40 -15.70
CA TRP A 110 -12.95 -1.31 -14.84
C TRP A 110 -12.80 -0.22 -13.75
N LEU A 111 -11.64 -0.10 -13.11
CA LEU A 111 -11.39 0.91 -12.09
C LEU A 111 -11.52 2.36 -12.61
N ALA A 112 -11.38 2.56 -13.91
CA ALA A 112 -11.61 3.84 -14.57
C ALA A 112 -13.08 4.06 -15.01
N SER A 113 -13.97 3.11 -14.76
CA SER A 113 -15.36 3.15 -15.22
C SER A 113 -16.31 3.80 -14.21
N PRO A 114 -17.51 4.25 -14.65
CA PRO A 114 -18.56 4.70 -13.75
C PRO A 114 -18.97 3.65 -12.72
N ALA A 115 -18.97 2.35 -13.08
CA ALA A 115 -19.33 1.27 -12.17
C ALA A 115 -18.35 1.14 -11.00
N ALA A 116 -17.07 1.41 -11.21
CA ALA A 116 -16.10 1.45 -10.12
C ALA A 116 -16.35 2.63 -9.17
N LEU A 117 -16.69 3.78 -9.73
CA LEU A 117 -17.05 4.97 -8.92
C LEU A 117 -18.29 4.69 -8.06
N GLU A 118 -19.32 4.05 -8.59
CA GLU A 118 -20.50 3.60 -7.85
C GLU A 118 -20.15 2.56 -6.76
N ALA A 119 -19.14 1.73 -7.00
CA ALA A 119 -18.60 0.79 -6.02
C ALA A 119 -17.67 1.45 -4.98
N GLY A 120 -17.48 2.77 -5.01
CA GLY A 120 -16.71 3.56 -4.06
C GLY A 120 -15.23 3.73 -4.43
N TRP A 121 -14.80 3.32 -5.63
CA TRP A 121 -13.42 3.49 -6.06
C TRP A 121 -13.20 4.87 -6.68
N LYS A 122 -12.16 5.56 -6.24
CA LYS A 122 -11.75 6.86 -6.74
C LYS A 122 -10.28 6.84 -7.10
N PRO A 123 -9.87 7.47 -8.21
CA PRO A 123 -8.45 7.63 -8.51
C PRO A 123 -7.78 8.41 -7.37
N VAL A 124 -6.56 8.04 -7.03
CA VAL A 124 -5.73 8.83 -6.13
C VAL A 124 -5.08 9.90 -6.96
N GLU A 125 -5.46 11.14 -6.69
CA GLU A 125 -4.99 12.31 -7.42
C GLU A 125 -3.61 12.76 -6.94
N GLY A 126 -2.84 13.33 -7.83
CA GLY A 126 -1.53 13.90 -7.55
C GLY A 126 -0.53 13.62 -8.66
N ILE A 127 0.61 14.26 -8.54
CA ILE A 127 1.79 14.02 -9.39
C ILE A 127 2.90 13.44 -8.52
N TYR A 128 3.82 12.70 -9.13
CA TYR A 128 5.04 12.23 -8.45
C TYR A 128 5.81 13.45 -7.86
N PRO A 129 6.36 13.37 -6.64
CA PRO A 129 6.28 12.24 -5.67
C PRO A 129 5.05 12.29 -4.74
N THR A 130 4.26 13.36 -4.75
CA THR A 130 3.11 13.57 -3.86
C THR A 130 2.05 12.47 -4.01
N LEU A 131 1.90 11.89 -5.21
CA LEU A 131 1.02 10.76 -5.47
C LEU A 131 1.34 9.56 -4.57
N TYR A 132 2.63 9.24 -4.40
CA TYR A 132 3.07 8.12 -3.56
C TYR A 132 2.83 8.37 -2.08
N GLU A 133 3.09 9.61 -1.62
CA GLU A 133 2.76 10.01 -0.25
C GLU A 133 1.25 9.88 0.02
N THR A 134 0.43 10.32 -0.94
CA THR A 134 -1.03 10.25 -0.81
C THR A 134 -1.52 8.81 -0.76
N ALA A 135 -1.04 7.94 -1.65
CA ALA A 135 -1.40 6.52 -1.67
C ALA A 135 -1.02 5.82 -0.35
N GLN A 136 0.21 6.04 0.13
CA GLN A 136 0.67 5.47 1.40
C GLN A 136 -0.12 6.00 2.59
N ARG A 137 -0.40 7.31 2.64
CA ARG A 137 -1.17 7.94 3.71
C ARG A 137 -2.60 7.37 3.78
N LEU A 138 -3.27 7.21 2.64
CA LEU A 138 -4.61 6.62 2.59
C LEU A 138 -4.61 5.17 3.12
N ALA A 139 -3.63 4.35 2.72
CA ALA A 139 -3.48 3.01 3.26
C ALA A 139 -3.20 3.03 4.77
N ASN A 140 -2.33 3.93 5.24
CA ASN A 140 -2.03 4.09 6.66
C ASN A 140 -3.24 4.53 7.50
N GLN A 141 -4.21 5.20 6.87
CA GLN A 141 -5.49 5.57 7.46
C GLN A 141 -6.54 4.44 7.45
N GLY A 142 -6.21 3.29 6.90
CA GLY A 142 -7.08 2.10 6.84
C GLY A 142 -7.97 2.02 5.60
N TYR A 143 -7.73 2.83 4.57
CA TYR A 143 -8.40 2.67 3.29
C TYR A 143 -7.73 1.59 2.44
N VAL A 144 -8.53 0.85 1.67
CA VAL A 144 -8.01 -0.09 0.68
C VAL A 144 -7.54 0.69 -0.55
N VAL A 145 -6.24 0.60 -0.83
CA VAL A 145 -5.63 1.26 -1.99
C VAL A 145 -5.02 0.21 -2.89
N VAL A 146 -5.40 0.23 -4.17
CA VAL A 146 -4.87 -0.65 -5.22
C VAL A 146 -3.86 0.12 -6.05
N ALA A 147 -2.67 -0.46 -6.24
CA ALA A 147 -1.69 -0.06 -7.25
C ALA A 147 -1.85 -0.98 -8.45
N ILE A 148 -2.03 -0.44 -9.65
CA ILE A 148 -2.33 -1.23 -10.84
C ILE A 148 -1.74 -0.65 -12.10
N CYS A 149 -1.26 -1.52 -13.00
CA CYS A 149 -0.88 -1.16 -14.36
C CYS A 149 -1.47 -2.13 -15.38
N LYS A 150 -1.76 -1.62 -16.59
CA LYS A 150 -2.14 -2.41 -17.75
C LYS A 150 -0.90 -2.61 -18.62
N ASN A 151 -0.74 -3.80 -19.20
CA ASN A 151 0.31 -4.03 -20.18
C ASN A 151 -0.09 -3.34 -21.51
N PRO A 152 0.83 -2.66 -22.20
CA PRO A 152 0.57 -2.10 -23.54
C PRO A 152 0.15 -3.16 -24.57
N ASP A 153 0.71 -4.37 -24.50
CA ASP A 153 0.19 -5.53 -25.22
C ASP A 153 -0.97 -6.13 -24.44
N GLU A 154 -2.18 -6.00 -24.98
CA GLU A 154 -3.41 -6.50 -24.34
C GLU A 154 -3.45 -8.02 -24.14
N LYS A 155 -2.59 -8.76 -24.84
CA LYS A 155 -2.43 -10.21 -24.70
C LYS A 155 -1.53 -10.60 -23.54
N VAL A 156 -0.80 -9.63 -22.97
CA VAL A 156 0.10 -9.82 -21.84
C VAL A 156 -0.54 -9.26 -20.57
N PRO A 157 -0.56 -10.01 -19.47
CA PRO A 157 -1.12 -9.51 -18.22
C PRO A 157 -0.41 -8.25 -17.73
N GLY A 158 -1.19 -7.29 -17.22
CA GLY A 158 -0.71 -6.22 -16.36
C GLY A 158 -0.39 -6.73 -14.96
N HIS A 159 -0.30 -5.83 -14.00
CA HIS A 159 -0.02 -6.16 -12.61
C HIS A 159 -0.89 -5.35 -11.65
N ALA A 160 -1.26 -5.98 -10.53
CA ALA A 160 -2.02 -5.36 -9.46
C ALA A 160 -1.46 -5.75 -8.09
N ALA A 161 -1.47 -4.81 -7.16
CA ALA A 161 -1.04 -5.00 -5.78
C ALA A 161 -1.88 -4.15 -4.83
N LEU A 162 -1.85 -4.46 -3.54
CA LEU A 162 -2.44 -3.63 -2.50
C LEU A 162 -1.35 -2.78 -1.83
N VAL A 163 -1.63 -1.51 -1.59
CA VAL A 163 -0.74 -0.66 -0.79
C VAL A 163 -0.81 -1.12 0.66
N LEU A 164 0.35 -1.53 1.19
CA LEU A 164 0.47 -2.02 2.55
C LEU A 164 0.61 -0.84 3.51
N PRO A 165 -0.22 -0.74 4.57
CA PRO A 165 0.01 0.25 5.61
C PRO A 165 1.40 0.07 6.24
N GLU A 166 2.27 1.09 6.10
CA GLU A 166 3.64 1.04 6.57
C GLU A 166 4.15 2.44 6.93
N ASN A 167 4.97 2.53 7.98
CA ASN A 167 5.67 3.76 8.28
C ASN A 167 6.71 4.05 7.20
N ALA A 168 6.68 5.23 6.64
CA ALA A 168 7.60 5.60 5.58
C ALA A 168 8.07 7.05 5.73
N SER A 169 9.34 7.30 5.48
CA SER A 169 9.86 8.65 5.29
C SER A 169 9.52 9.13 3.86
N ARG A 170 9.49 10.44 3.70
CA ARG A 170 9.26 11.05 2.39
C ARG A 170 10.32 10.60 1.37
N GLU A 171 11.58 10.60 1.76
CA GLU A 171 12.71 10.17 0.92
C GLU A 171 12.51 8.74 0.41
N LYS A 172 12.10 7.81 1.29
CA LYS A 172 11.83 6.42 0.91
C LYS A 172 10.68 6.32 -0.10
N LEU A 173 9.64 7.13 0.06
CA LEU A 173 8.51 7.15 -0.86
C LEU A 173 8.90 7.77 -2.21
N GLU A 174 9.72 8.79 -2.21
CA GLU A 174 10.26 9.39 -3.43
C GLU A 174 11.16 8.41 -4.20
N ASP A 175 12.02 7.65 -3.51
CA ASP A 175 12.97 6.73 -4.13
C ASP A 175 12.32 5.43 -4.62
N ALA A 176 11.47 4.83 -3.80
CA ALA A 176 10.98 3.46 -4.01
C ALA A 176 9.46 3.30 -4.09
N GLY A 177 8.71 4.38 -3.88
CA GLY A 177 7.26 4.37 -3.80
C GLY A 177 6.70 3.71 -2.54
N PRO A 178 5.36 3.57 -2.44
CA PRO A 178 4.70 2.98 -1.29
C PRO A 178 5.05 1.50 -1.10
N ALA A 179 4.87 1.03 0.15
CA ALA A 179 4.95 -0.38 0.46
C ALA A 179 3.74 -1.13 -0.12
N LEU A 180 3.97 -2.33 -0.62
CA LEU A 180 2.97 -3.19 -1.23
C LEU A 180 2.96 -4.58 -0.61
N ILE A 181 1.80 -5.24 -0.69
CA ILE A 181 1.63 -6.68 -0.56
C ILE A 181 1.07 -7.21 -1.88
N MET A 182 1.63 -8.29 -2.42
CA MET A 182 1.27 -8.76 -3.75
C MET A 182 1.53 -10.25 -3.96
N ALA A 183 0.72 -10.87 -4.79
CA ALA A 183 1.05 -12.10 -5.48
C ALA A 183 1.60 -11.77 -6.88
N GLY A 184 2.43 -12.64 -7.45
CA GLY A 184 3.05 -12.44 -8.74
C GLY A 184 3.87 -13.65 -9.16
N THR A 185 4.92 -13.46 -9.94
CA THR A 185 5.93 -14.51 -10.20
C THR A 185 6.60 -14.94 -8.89
N HIS A 186 6.81 -13.98 -8.00
CA HIS A 186 7.18 -14.19 -6.61
C HIS A 186 6.18 -13.41 -5.75
N ASN A 187 5.69 -14.04 -4.72
CA ASN A 187 4.77 -13.44 -3.79
C ASN A 187 5.54 -12.68 -2.70
N HIS A 188 5.02 -11.53 -2.31
CA HIS A 188 5.68 -10.69 -1.31
C HIS A 188 4.68 -10.18 -0.28
N ARG A 189 4.93 -10.51 0.97
CA ARG A 189 4.22 -9.94 2.12
C ARG A 189 4.50 -8.44 2.28
N MET A 190 5.69 -8.01 1.89
CA MET A 190 6.08 -6.61 1.83
C MET A 190 7.18 -6.40 0.77
N ILE A 191 6.95 -5.45 -0.12
CA ILE A 191 7.89 -5.02 -1.15
C ILE A 191 7.64 -3.55 -1.46
N THR A 192 8.60 -2.83 -2.03
CA THR A 192 8.36 -1.46 -2.52
C THR A 192 7.70 -1.47 -3.89
N LEU A 193 7.00 -0.40 -4.24
CA LEU A 193 6.39 -0.25 -5.56
C LEU A 193 7.44 -0.41 -6.68
N ALA A 194 8.59 0.25 -6.57
CA ALA A 194 9.66 0.18 -7.55
C ALA A 194 10.13 -1.26 -7.78
N ALA A 195 10.31 -2.04 -6.72
CA ALA A 195 10.74 -3.44 -6.83
C ALA A 195 9.62 -4.36 -7.34
N GLY A 196 8.39 -4.17 -6.86
CA GLY A 196 7.24 -5.02 -7.22
C GLY A 196 6.77 -4.86 -8.66
N PHE A 197 6.91 -3.66 -9.23
CA PHE A 197 6.47 -3.36 -10.60
C PHE A 197 7.59 -3.33 -11.63
N LYS A 198 8.86 -3.45 -11.23
CA LYS A 198 10.03 -3.32 -12.12
C LYS A 198 9.97 -4.19 -13.37
N SER A 199 9.50 -5.43 -13.25
CA SER A 199 9.43 -6.37 -14.37
C SER A 199 8.25 -6.12 -15.32
N HIS A 200 7.29 -5.31 -14.92
CA HIS A 200 6.07 -5.05 -15.68
C HIS A 200 6.13 -3.77 -16.52
N LEU A 201 7.13 -2.94 -16.29
CA LEU A 201 7.22 -1.61 -16.86
C LEU A 201 8.62 -1.34 -17.42
N PRO A 202 8.84 -1.59 -18.71
CA PRO A 202 10.06 -1.08 -19.36
C PRO A 202 10.04 0.45 -19.28
N GLY A 203 11.03 1.04 -18.63
CA GLY A 203 11.19 2.49 -18.50
C GLY A 203 10.60 3.11 -17.22
N TRP A 204 10.51 2.31 -16.13
CA TRP A 204 10.22 2.88 -14.80
C TRP A 204 10.96 4.24 -14.60
N PRO A 205 10.33 5.26 -14.02
CA PRO A 205 9.32 5.12 -12.93
C PRO A 205 7.92 5.75 -13.11
N GLU A 206 7.55 6.52 -14.14
CA GLU A 206 6.71 7.66 -13.74
C GLU A 206 5.25 7.70 -14.16
N HIS A 207 4.72 6.93 -15.09
CA HIS A 207 3.38 7.27 -15.60
C HIS A 207 2.44 6.10 -15.84
N VAL A 208 2.79 4.92 -15.41
CA VAL A 208 2.09 3.70 -15.82
C VAL A 208 1.32 3.05 -14.67
N VAL A 209 1.76 3.22 -13.41
CA VAL A 209 1.00 2.70 -12.26
C VAL A 209 -0.01 3.73 -11.79
N LYS A 210 -1.28 3.34 -11.84
CA LYS A 210 -2.37 4.12 -11.25
C LYS A 210 -2.70 3.59 -9.85
N PHE A 211 -3.17 4.50 -9.01
CA PHE A 211 -3.67 4.17 -7.69
C PHE A 211 -5.15 4.49 -7.61
N TYR A 212 -5.90 3.56 -7.00
CA TYR A 212 -7.32 3.74 -6.72
C TYR A 212 -7.56 3.43 -5.25
N CYS A 213 -8.33 4.29 -4.60
CA CYS A 213 -8.71 4.17 -3.20
C CYS A 213 -10.20 3.88 -3.11
N ASN A 214 -10.60 2.88 -2.33
CA ASN A 214 -12.01 2.69 -2.00
C ASN A 214 -12.39 3.62 -0.84
N ASP A 215 -13.53 4.26 -0.91
CA ASP A 215 -13.99 5.25 0.08
C ASP A 215 -14.52 4.62 1.37
N ARG A 216 -14.60 3.29 1.45
CA ARG A 216 -14.96 2.54 2.66
C ARG A 216 -13.72 2.18 3.46
N LYS A 217 -13.80 2.40 4.78
CA LYS A 217 -12.85 1.82 5.73
C LYS A 217 -13.44 0.51 6.25
N PRO A 218 -12.76 -0.63 6.06
CA PRO A 218 -13.27 -1.91 6.53
C PRO A 218 -13.15 -2.11 8.04
N PHE A 219 -12.35 -1.24 8.74
CA PHE A 219 -12.08 -1.32 10.18
C PHE A 219 -12.28 0.02 10.89
#